data_50d58af4fdd05e9dfa840023bf59345e
#
_entry.id   50d58af4fdd05e9dfa840023bf59345e
#
_cell.length_a   1.000
_cell.length_b   1.000
_cell.length_c   1.000
_cell.angle_alpha   90.00
_cell.angle_beta   90.00
_cell.angle_gamma   90.00
#
_symmetry.space_group_name_H-M   'P 1'
#
loop_
_entity.id
_entity.type
_entity.pdbx_description
1 polymer ?
#
loop_
_entity_poly.entity_id
_entity_poly.type
_entity_poly.pdbx_seq_one_letter_code
_entity_poly.pdbx_strand_id
1 'polypeptide(L)'
;MSAAALSKSLFKLGLTCPIKLKHALAQPALPRQADGNEYMQQLARGGYMFEKLVKVYYPGDDMFVPKESHADASARTLGKIKAGDCTLHEATFAAGSLMARSDIVRVTGDTLDLIEIKSASAEVESKLQADPKELLKKSWEPYVVDLAYQVHVARKALQAADINKTIRAWFYLPNKLGTASPEEVRGLFTLTENGPGGRPTVEYRGKAKPGDETSLIAILEATEAVAQAYPSEESIAEASARLSGYVSSGNWPAVEVGMKCKSCEFNVPRQTSGYDLCWGTQARAEHHLFTLGYLGSMEYRQPGTVRRIVEQTAPRAPRITDLQDEDVAGDAPLQRGWKRQIMAVRTGRPFISPEIVRDAATLMRCKPENYPLFFLDYEGTRCALPSAPKSRPYGQVAFQWSCHVIDNPGASPRHVEWLDTENDNPNLGFLESLRKLLGEQGTIYHWAEYEVVVTQELANEFRSDESKADLVSWVDRNWGTNAKAKKIAIKSERCLDLLEISRGHFYDPAMMGSHSIKKVLPVVWKNPAIQKLFPKYAVDQHGQPVKNPYDALPALTLQDSKDHALDLSKLDELDVVKNGPGAMLAYEHIRYGLAASDQAVRKSMRRQLMRYCELDTAAMVMVWKYWLG
;
A
#
# COMPACT_ATOMS: atom_id res chain seq x y z
N MET A 1 14.11 -34.93 9.17
CA MET A 1 13.94 -33.71 8.35
C MET A 1 14.89 -32.66 8.90
N SER A 2 15.77 -32.09 8.10
CA SER A 2 16.64 -31.00 8.58
C SER A 2 15.75 -29.84 9.00
N ALA A 3 15.99 -29.28 10.19
CA ALA A 3 15.23 -28.12 10.67
C ALA A 3 15.34 -26.97 9.65
N ALA A 4 14.23 -26.29 9.37
CA ALA A 4 14.22 -25.17 8.45
C ALA A 4 15.17 -24.07 8.95
N ALA A 5 16.01 -23.55 8.07
CA ALA A 5 16.91 -22.44 8.43
C ALA A 5 16.08 -21.18 8.73
N LEU A 6 16.42 -20.46 9.79
CA LEU A 6 15.84 -19.17 10.13
C LEU A 6 16.34 -18.13 9.13
N SER A 7 15.52 -17.82 8.13
CA SER A 7 15.80 -16.79 7.15
C SER A 7 15.49 -15.38 7.68
N LYS A 8 15.98 -14.33 7.02
CA LYS A 8 15.68 -12.93 7.29
C LYS A 8 14.16 -12.68 7.49
N SER A 9 13.34 -13.18 6.55
CA SER A 9 11.88 -12.99 6.61
C SER A 9 11.25 -13.75 7.78
N LEU A 10 11.71 -14.96 8.08
CA LEU A 10 11.25 -15.75 9.22
C LEU A 10 11.67 -15.13 10.55
N PHE A 11 12.89 -14.59 10.63
CA PHE A 11 13.37 -13.86 11.79
C PHE A 11 12.46 -12.66 12.12
N LYS A 12 12.20 -11.79 11.14
CA LYS A 12 11.31 -10.63 11.32
C LYS A 12 9.90 -11.05 11.76
N LEU A 13 9.39 -12.10 11.16
CA LEU A 13 8.08 -12.65 11.52
C LEU A 13 8.06 -13.09 12.98
N GLY A 14 9.09 -13.83 13.39
CA GLY A 14 9.26 -14.31 14.77
C GLY A 14 9.42 -13.18 15.80
N LEU A 15 10.09 -12.08 15.44
CA LEU A 15 10.20 -10.89 16.30
C LEU A 15 8.84 -10.27 16.59
N THR A 16 7.95 -10.18 15.59
CA THR A 16 6.60 -9.62 15.81
C THR A 16 5.72 -10.57 16.62
N CYS A 17 5.85 -11.87 16.40
CA CYS A 17 5.14 -12.91 17.17
C CYS A 17 5.75 -14.29 16.86
N PRO A 18 6.30 -15.03 17.86
CA PRO A 18 6.82 -16.38 17.64
C PRO A 18 5.81 -17.35 17.04
N ILE A 19 4.52 -17.17 17.33
CA ILE A 19 3.46 -18.03 16.77
C ILE A 19 3.24 -17.77 15.29
N LYS A 20 3.47 -16.57 14.77
CA LYS A 20 3.50 -16.31 13.33
C LYS A 20 4.61 -17.10 12.64
N LEU A 21 5.79 -17.20 13.25
CA LEU A 21 6.89 -18.03 12.75
C LEU A 21 6.48 -19.52 12.72
N LYS A 22 5.82 -20.02 13.77
CA LYS A 22 5.23 -21.36 13.79
C LYS A 22 4.26 -21.57 12.63
N HIS A 23 3.36 -20.61 12.39
CA HIS A 23 2.38 -20.68 11.29
C HIS A 23 3.03 -20.65 9.92
N ALA A 24 4.10 -19.87 9.74
CA ALA A 24 4.86 -19.79 8.49
C ALA A 24 5.57 -21.09 8.13
N LEU A 25 5.91 -21.91 9.12
CA LEU A 25 6.59 -23.20 8.97
C LEU A 25 5.61 -24.37 8.93
N ALA A 26 4.29 -24.14 9.07
CA ALA A 26 3.28 -25.18 9.06
C ALA A 26 3.21 -25.89 7.70
N GLN A 27 2.87 -27.20 7.77
CA GLN A 27 2.62 -28.02 6.60
C GLN A 27 1.23 -28.68 6.76
N PRO A 28 0.28 -28.43 5.85
CA PRO A 28 0.37 -27.54 4.70
C PRO A 28 0.49 -26.05 5.09
N ALA A 29 0.96 -25.22 4.14
CA ALA A 29 1.13 -23.78 4.37
C ALA A 29 -0.21 -23.11 4.74
N LEU A 30 -0.16 -22.24 5.76
CA LEU A 30 -1.33 -21.47 6.16
C LEU A 30 -1.45 -20.19 5.30
N PRO A 31 -2.68 -19.80 4.93
CA PRO A 31 -2.92 -18.65 4.06
C PRO A 31 -2.52 -17.32 4.74
N ARG A 32 -2.01 -16.38 3.95
CA ARG A 32 -1.63 -15.03 4.38
C ARG A 32 -2.40 -13.96 3.61
N GLN A 33 -2.62 -12.80 4.21
CA GLN A 33 -3.27 -11.66 3.56
C GLN A 33 -2.53 -11.16 2.32
N ALA A 34 -1.19 -11.27 2.30
CA ALA A 34 -0.37 -10.83 1.17
C ALA A 34 -0.56 -11.70 -0.08
N ASP A 35 -1.00 -12.96 0.06
CA ASP A 35 -1.11 -13.92 -1.04
C ASP A 35 -2.13 -13.51 -2.12
N GLY A 36 -3.00 -12.53 -1.84
CA GLY A 36 -3.98 -11.98 -2.80
C GLY A 36 -4.06 -10.44 -2.76
N ASN A 37 -3.04 -9.76 -2.29
CA ASN A 37 -3.04 -8.30 -2.15
C ASN A 37 -2.39 -7.63 -3.37
N GLU A 38 -3.21 -7.16 -4.32
CA GLU A 38 -2.78 -6.47 -5.54
C GLU A 38 -1.86 -5.25 -5.28
N TYR A 39 -2.14 -4.49 -4.21
CA TYR A 39 -1.31 -3.34 -3.85
C TYR A 39 0.11 -3.75 -3.45
N MET A 40 0.24 -4.83 -2.64
CA MET A 40 1.54 -5.36 -2.24
C MET A 40 2.30 -5.95 -3.43
N GLN A 41 1.60 -6.58 -4.36
CA GLN A 41 2.18 -7.08 -5.61
C GLN A 41 2.72 -5.93 -6.47
N GLN A 42 1.94 -4.85 -6.61
CA GLN A 42 2.37 -3.66 -7.36
C GLN A 42 3.62 -3.00 -6.75
N LEU A 43 3.66 -2.86 -5.43
CA LEU A 43 4.85 -2.35 -4.74
C LEU A 43 6.07 -3.25 -4.94
N ALA A 44 5.89 -4.56 -4.86
CA ALA A 44 6.97 -5.53 -5.09
C ALA A 44 7.52 -5.45 -6.52
N ARG A 45 6.65 -5.34 -7.53
CA ARG A 45 7.03 -5.14 -8.95
C ARG A 45 7.94 -3.91 -9.13
N GLY A 46 7.55 -2.77 -8.53
CA GLY A 46 8.38 -1.56 -8.52
C GLY A 46 9.74 -1.79 -7.86
N GLY A 47 9.78 -2.55 -6.77
CA GLY A 47 10.99 -2.94 -6.06
C GLY A 47 11.95 -3.77 -6.91
N TYR A 48 11.45 -4.79 -7.60
CA TYR A 48 12.28 -5.64 -8.48
C TYR A 48 12.90 -4.86 -9.65
N MET A 49 12.16 -3.91 -10.23
CA MET A 49 12.69 -3.07 -11.30
C MET A 49 13.76 -2.11 -10.80
N PHE A 50 13.54 -1.49 -9.63
CA PHE A 50 14.54 -0.63 -9.02
C PHE A 50 15.81 -1.42 -8.65
N GLU A 51 15.66 -2.62 -8.10
CA GLU A 51 16.78 -3.52 -7.83
C GLU A 51 17.56 -3.84 -9.10
N LYS A 52 16.85 -4.08 -10.22
CA LYS A 52 17.51 -4.30 -11.51
C LYS A 52 18.31 -3.09 -11.97
N LEU A 53 17.77 -1.87 -11.80
CA LEU A 53 18.49 -0.62 -12.10
C LEU A 53 19.77 -0.51 -11.25
N VAL A 54 19.68 -0.75 -9.95
CA VAL A 54 20.86 -0.74 -9.06
C VAL A 54 21.92 -1.73 -9.56
N LYS A 55 21.52 -2.96 -9.91
CA LYS A 55 22.45 -4.00 -10.42
C LYS A 55 23.07 -3.66 -11.79
N VAL A 56 22.45 -2.78 -12.59
CA VAL A 56 23.06 -2.24 -13.82
C VAL A 56 24.21 -1.29 -13.50
N TYR A 57 24.04 -0.42 -12.52
CA TYR A 57 25.08 0.53 -12.08
C TYR A 57 26.19 -0.13 -11.25
N TYR A 58 25.86 -1.20 -10.54
CA TYR A 58 26.76 -1.96 -9.66
C TYR A 58 26.78 -3.43 -10.09
N PRO A 59 27.42 -3.75 -11.24
CA PRO A 59 27.47 -5.11 -11.76
C PRO A 59 28.28 -6.04 -10.86
N GLY A 60 27.92 -7.31 -10.86
CA GLY A 60 28.58 -8.36 -10.08
C GLY A 60 28.18 -9.75 -10.54
N ASP A 61 28.84 -10.76 -9.98
CA ASP A 61 28.51 -12.16 -10.21
C ASP A 61 27.19 -12.51 -9.52
N ASP A 62 26.22 -13.04 -10.26
CA ASP A 62 24.98 -13.55 -9.66
C ASP A 62 25.24 -14.89 -8.96
N MET A 63 25.01 -14.90 -7.64
CA MET A 63 25.23 -16.06 -6.79
C MET A 63 23.97 -16.90 -6.57
N PHE A 64 22.84 -16.55 -7.19
CA PHE A 64 21.62 -17.33 -7.03
C PHE A 64 21.61 -18.58 -7.92
N VAL A 65 21.49 -19.76 -7.29
CA VAL A 65 21.25 -21.04 -7.97
C VAL A 65 19.96 -21.65 -7.43
N PRO A 66 18.96 -21.90 -8.30
CA PRO A 66 17.70 -22.51 -7.87
C PRO A 66 17.92 -23.88 -7.21
N LYS A 67 17.23 -24.11 -6.08
CA LYS A 67 17.26 -25.39 -5.33
C LYS A 67 18.61 -25.78 -4.72
N GLU A 68 19.61 -24.94 -4.79
CA GLU A 68 20.89 -25.15 -4.08
C GLU A 68 20.67 -25.10 -2.56
N SER A 69 21.41 -25.94 -1.81
CA SER A 69 21.34 -25.88 -0.35
C SER A 69 21.94 -24.56 0.18
N HIS A 70 21.44 -24.07 1.30
CA HIS A 70 21.97 -22.84 1.92
C HIS A 70 23.46 -22.99 2.33
N ALA A 71 23.90 -24.19 2.66
CA ALA A 71 25.27 -24.47 3.02
C ALA A 71 26.20 -24.37 1.79
N ASP A 72 25.80 -24.96 0.67
CA ASP A 72 26.57 -24.92 -0.59
C ASP A 72 26.61 -23.48 -1.15
N ALA A 73 25.50 -22.78 -1.15
CA ALA A 73 25.40 -21.38 -1.55
C ALA A 73 26.32 -20.48 -0.70
N SER A 74 26.35 -20.71 0.61
CA SER A 74 27.23 -19.99 1.53
C SER A 74 28.70 -20.33 1.30
N ALA A 75 29.05 -21.61 1.13
CA ALA A 75 30.41 -22.04 0.83
C ALA A 75 30.94 -21.39 -0.47
N ARG A 76 30.10 -21.33 -1.51
CA ARG A 76 30.43 -20.68 -2.77
C ARG A 76 30.63 -19.15 -2.61
N THR A 77 29.76 -18.48 -1.84
CA THR A 77 29.90 -17.05 -1.51
C THR A 77 31.22 -16.80 -0.76
N LEU A 78 31.50 -17.56 0.30
CA LEU A 78 32.72 -17.43 1.11
C LEU A 78 33.99 -17.72 0.28
N GLY A 79 33.92 -18.70 -0.66
CA GLY A 79 35.02 -18.98 -1.59
C GLY A 79 35.37 -17.79 -2.47
N LYS A 80 34.37 -17.08 -3.01
CA LYS A 80 34.56 -15.84 -3.78
C LYS A 80 35.18 -14.73 -2.93
N ILE A 81 34.66 -14.51 -1.72
CA ILE A 81 35.18 -13.49 -0.78
C ILE A 81 36.64 -13.78 -0.40
N LYS A 82 36.99 -15.03 -0.19
CA LYS A 82 38.37 -15.46 0.15
C LYS A 82 39.34 -15.28 -1.02
N ALA A 83 38.84 -15.37 -2.27
CA ALA A 83 39.67 -15.19 -3.46
C ALA A 83 40.11 -13.74 -3.71
N GLY A 84 39.48 -12.74 -3.08
CA GLY A 84 39.85 -11.32 -3.18
C GLY A 84 38.69 -10.38 -3.49
N ASP A 85 39.02 -9.23 -4.07
CA ASP A 85 38.06 -8.19 -4.42
C ASP A 85 37.00 -8.70 -5.40
N CYS A 86 35.74 -8.50 -5.06
CA CYS A 86 34.60 -8.95 -5.88
C CYS A 86 33.32 -8.17 -5.58
N THR A 87 32.38 -8.20 -6.52
CA THR A 87 31.00 -7.79 -6.30
C THR A 87 30.09 -8.98 -6.60
N LEU A 88 29.24 -9.33 -5.64
CA LEU A 88 28.38 -10.51 -5.70
C LEU A 88 26.92 -10.07 -5.52
N HIS A 89 26.03 -10.55 -6.37
CA HIS A 89 24.58 -10.38 -6.22
C HIS A 89 23.98 -11.63 -5.58
N GLU A 90 22.93 -11.46 -4.76
CA GLU A 90 22.23 -12.57 -4.08
C GLU A 90 23.18 -13.45 -3.23
N ALA A 91 24.20 -12.84 -2.63
CA ALA A 91 25.19 -13.53 -1.83
C ALA A 91 24.55 -14.15 -0.59
N THR A 92 24.73 -15.47 -0.42
CA THR A 92 24.14 -16.22 0.70
C THR A 92 25.18 -16.46 1.80
N PHE A 93 24.81 -16.18 3.05
CA PHE A 93 25.55 -16.52 4.24
C PHE A 93 24.73 -17.49 5.09
N ALA A 94 25.35 -18.58 5.57
CA ALA A 94 24.74 -19.53 6.48
C ALA A 94 25.65 -19.82 7.66
N ALA A 95 25.08 -19.85 8.87
CA ALA A 95 25.80 -20.14 10.10
C ALA A 95 24.92 -20.94 11.07
N GLY A 96 25.15 -22.25 11.16
CA GLY A 96 24.28 -23.18 11.89
C GLY A 96 22.85 -23.17 11.31
N SER A 97 21.87 -22.84 12.12
CA SER A 97 20.45 -22.76 11.73
C SER A 97 20.06 -21.38 11.15
N LEU A 98 20.98 -20.44 11.02
CA LEU A 98 20.72 -19.09 10.52
C LEU A 98 21.09 -18.96 9.04
N MET A 99 20.29 -18.20 8.26
CA MET A 99 20.56 -17.92 6.87
C MET A 99 20.17 -16.49 6.51
N ALA A 100 21.06 -15.80 5.79
CA ALA A 100 20.77 -14.51 5.17
C ALA A 100 21.21 -14.52 3.71
N ARG A 101 20.45 -13.82 2.86
CA ARG A 101 20.81 -13.51 1.49
C ARG A 101 20.83 -12.01 1.34
N SER A 102 21.95 -11.47 0.89
CA SER A 102 22.15 -10.04 0.68
C SER A 102 22.03 -9.70 -0.79
N ASP A 103 21.38 -8.59 -1.12
CA ASP A 103 21.14 -8.19 -2.51
C ASP A 103 22.46 -7.92 -3.24
N ILE A 104 23.41 -7.22 -2.58
CA ILE A 104 24.76 -7.00 -3.09
C ILE A 104 25.77 -7.13 -1.94
N VAL A 105 26.86 -7.83 -2.21
CA VAL A 105 28.08 -7.84 -1.37
C VAL A 105 29.23 -7.34 -2.21
N ARG A 106 29.98 -6.32 -1.73
CA ARG A 106 31.19 -5.83 -2.39
C ARG A 106 32.37 -5.97 -1.45
N VAL A 107 33.40 -6.63 -1.91
CA VAL A 107 34.67 -6.81 -1.18
C VAL A 107 35.74 -5.93 -1.82
N THR A 108 36.42 -5.12 -1.00
CA THR A 108 37.54 -4.30 -1.42
C THR A 108 38.58 -4.31 -0.28
N GLY A 109 39.73 -4.94 -0.54
CA GLY A 109 40.75 -5.17 0.49
C GLY A 109 40.17 -5.87 1.72
N ASP A 110 40.33 -5.29 2.89
CA ASP A 110 39.81 -5.84 4.15
C ASP A 110 38.36 -5.44 4.48
N THR A 111 37.70 -4.73 3.58
CA THR A 111 36.33 -4.27 3.80
C THR A 111 35.33 -5.10 3.00
N LEU A 112 34.20 -5.43 3.64
CA LEU A 112 33.03 -6.05 3.05
C LEU A 112 31.84 -5.10 3.22
N ASP A 113 31.37 -4.52 2.12
CA ASP A 113 30.12 -3.76 2.08
C ASP A 113 28.95 -4.72 1.87
N LEU A 114 28.03 -4.77 2.82
CA LEU A 114 26.77 -5.48 2.74
C LEU A 114 25.69 -4.47 2.41
N ILE A 115 25.09 -4.61 1.21
CA ILE A 115 24.19 -3.62 0.64
C ILE A 115 22.80 -4.25 0.49
N GLU A 116 21.84 -3.63 1.12
CA GLU A 116 20.42 -3.98 1.01
C GLU A 116 19.68 -2.95 0.14
N ILE A 117 18.99 -3.44 -0.88
CA ILE A 117 18.17 -2.63 -1.78
C ILE A 117 16.73 -2.64 -1.26
N LYS A 118 16.14 -1.47 -1.08
CA LYS A 118 14.74 -1.34 -0.65
C LYS A 118 13.96 -0.40 -1.55
N SER A 119 12.68 -0.69 -1.75
CA SER A 119 11.74 0.22 -2.39
C SER A 119 11.23 1.34 -1.48
N ALA A 120 11.62 1.37 -0.19
CA ALA A 120 11.48 2.58 0.63
C ALA A 120 12.27 3.71 0.00
N SER A 121 11.83 4.96 0.17
CA SER A 121 12.48 6.11 -0.46
C SER A 121 13.19 6.99 0.56
N ALA A 122 14.26 7.65 0.13
CA ALA A 122 14.95 8.68 0.88
C ALA A 122 14.98 10.00 0.11
N GLU A 123 15.22 11.10 0.82
CA GLU A 123 15.46 12.44 0.26
C GLU A 123 16.92 12.80 0.53
N VAL A 124 17.78 12.70 -0.49
CA VAL A 124 19.23 12.91 -0.36
C VAL A 124 19.71 13.88 -1.43
N GLU A 125 20.22 15.04 -1.01
CA GLU A 125 20.71 16.10 -1.92
C GLU A 125 22.04 15.73 -2.60
N SER A 126 22.85 14.87 -1.98
CA SER A 126 24.12 14.38 -2.54
C SER A 126 24.34 12.90 -2.25
N LYS A 127 25.15 12.22 -3.06
CA LYS A 127 25.40 10.76 -3.00
C LYS A 127 25.89 10.23 -1.63
N LEU A 128 26.17 11.06 -0.64
CA LEU A 128 27.02 10.67 0.47
C LEU A 128 26.54 10.94 1.88
N GLN A 129 25.38 11.52 2.18
CA GLN A 129 25.02 11.68 3.60
C GLN A 129 23.51 11.83 3.82
N ALA A 130 22.83 10.70 4.14
CA ALA A 130 21.75 10.81 5.11
C ALA A 130 22.39 10.94 6.50
N ASP A 131 21.85 11.82 7.32
CA ASP A 131 22.20 11.86 8.75
C ASP A 131 21.93 10.45 9.33
N PRO A 132 22.93 9.73 9.88
CA PRO A 132 22.71 8.42 10.49
C PRO A 132 21.57 8.42 11.51
N LYS A 133 21.30 9.57 12.14
CA LYS A 133 20.17 9.75 13.07
C LYS A 133 18.80 9.55 12.42
N GLU A 134 18.67 9.75 11.10
CA GLU A 134 17.42 9.46 10.39
C GLU A 134 17.08 7.97 10.43
N LEU A 135 18.09 7.11 10.29
CA LEU A 135 17.94 5.65 10.32
C LEU A 135 17.62 5.11 11.72
N LEU A 136 17.86 5.89 12.77
CA LEU A 136 17.49 5.53 14.14
C LEU A 136 16.04 5.87 14.48
N LYS A 137 15.31 6.56 13.59
CA LYS A 137 13.88 6.83 13.78
C LYS A 137 13.07 5.53 13.72
N LYS A 138 12.01 5.46 14.51
CA LYS A 138 11.10 4.30 14.59
C LYS A 138 10.56 3.84 13.23
N SER A 139 10.41 4.74 12.27
CA SER A 139 9.97 4.42 10.90
C SER A 139 10.99 3.56 10.13
N TRP A 140 12.27 3.64 10.46
CA TRP A 140 13.35 2.86 9.84
C TRP A 140 13.67 1.56 10.58
N GLU A 141 13.24 1.42 11.83
CA GLU A 141 13.52 0.24 12.68
C GLU A 141 13.32 -1.11 11.96
N PRO A 142 12.21 -1.35 11.22
CA PRO A 142 12.01 -2.64 10.54
C PRO A 142 13.05 -2.93 9.45
N TYR A 143 13.60 -1.89 8.79
CA TYR A 143 14.64 -2.02 7.77
C TYR A 143 16.02 -2.22 8.40
N VAL A 144 16.31 -1.46 9.45
CA VAL A 144 17.58 -1.55 10.20
C VAL A 144 17.70 -2.93 10.85
N VAL A 145 16.65 -3.45 11.47
CA VAL A 145 16.62 -4.81 12.06
C VAL A 145 16.84 -5.88 10.98
N ASP A 146 16.28 -5.71 9.79
CA ASP A 146 16.45 -6.58 8.64
C ASP A 146 17.93 -6.69 8.22
N LEU A 147 18.60 -5.53 8.09
CA LEU A 147 20.00 -5.42 7.74
C LEU A 147 20.92 -5.90 8.87
N ALA A 148 20.56 -5.61 10.13
CA ALA A 148 21.30 -6.07 11.31
C ALA A 148 21.34 -7.59 11.43
N TYR A 149 20.22 -8.26 11.12
CA TYR A 149 20.19 -9.72 11.05
C TYR A 149 21.14 -10.26 9.98
N GLN A 150 21.17 -9.66 8.79
CA GLN A 150 22.07 -10.07 7.71
C GLN A 150 23.54 -9.90 8.13
N VAL A 151 23.90 -8.76 8.73
CA VAL A 151 25.25 -8.50 9.24
C VAL A 151 25.63 -9.53 10.31
N HIS A 152 24.70 -9.88 11.21
CA HIS A 152 24.92 -10.89 12.25
C HIS A 152 25.24 -12.27 11.64
N VAL A 153 24.44 -12.72 10.66
CA VAL A 153 24.66 -14.01 10.00
C VAL A 153 25.93 -14.02 9.18
N ALA A 154 26.20 -12.93 8.41
CA ALA A 154 27.42 -12.79 7.62
C ALA A 154 28.67 -12.83 8.50
N ARG A 155 28.68 -12.11 9.64
CA ARG A 155 29.80 -12.12 10.60
C ARG A 155 30.08 -13.53 11.12
N LYS A 156 29.03 -14.26 11.52
CA LYS A 156 29.18 -15.66 11.97
C LYS A 156 29.72 -16.58 10.88
N ALA A 157 29.24 -16.43 9.64
CA ALA A 157 29.70 -17.24 8.50
C ALA A 157 31.16 -16.96 8.17
N LEU A 158 31.57 -15.68 8.16
CA LEU A 158 32.99 -15.27 7.95
C LEU A 158 33.88 -15.81 9.03
N GLN A 159 33.50 -15.69 10.31
CA GLN A 159 34.25 -16.24 11.44
C GLN A 159 34.46 -17.76 11.34
N ALA A 160 33.38 -18.50 10.98
CA ALA A 160 33.45 -19.96 10.82
C ALA A 160 34.36 -20.39 9.65
N ALA A 161 34.58 -19.52 8.66
CA ALA A 161 35.45 -19.74 7.50
C ALA A 161 36.85 -19.17 7.66
N ASP A 162 37.20 -18.63 8.84
CA ASP A 162 38.46 -17.94 9.12
C ASP A 162 38.77 -16.81 8.13
N ILE A 163 37.72 -16.01 7.80
CA ILE A 163 37.80 -14.85 6.92
C ILE A 163 37.66 -13.58 7.77
N ASN A 164 38.72 -12.78 7.82
CA ASN A 164 38.69 -11.51 8.56
C ASN A 164 38.39 -10.35 7.62
N LYS A 165 37.17 -9.79 7.74
CA LYS A 165 36.73 -8.60 7.00
C LYS A 165 35.97 -7.65 7.91
N THR A 166 36.17 -6.36 7.72
CA THR A 166 35.38 -5.31 8.36
C THR A 166 34.07 -5.14 7.58
N ILE A 167 32.93 -5.44 8.21
CA ILE A 167 31.61 -5.31 7.56
C ILE A 167 31.11 -3.88 7.73
N ARG A 168 30.76 -3.23 6.60
CA ARG A 168 29.96 -2.00 6.55
C ARG A 168 28.60 -2.32 5.97
N ALA A 169 27.56 -1.68 6.48
CA ALA A 169 26.17 -1.91 6.10
C ALA A 169 25.60 -0.70 5.37
N TRP A 170 24.87 -0.94 4.28
CA TRP A 170 24.37 0.10 3.39
C TRP A 170 22.93 -0.16 2.95
N PHE A 171 22.16 0.93 2.77
CA PHE A 171 20.89 0.92 2.01
C PHE A 171 21.06 1.63 0.68
N TYR A 172 20.57 1.00 -0.40
CA TYR A 172 20.41 1.62 -1.70
C TYR A 172 18.92 1.76 -1.99
N LEU A 173 18.45 3.01 -2.18
CA LEU A 173 17.04 3.39 -2.13
C LEU A 173 16.68 4.32 -3.30
N PRO A 174 15.41 4.35 -3.77
CA PRO A 174 14.95 5.42 -4.65
C PRO A 174 15.10 6.79 -3.99
N ASN A 175 15.78 7.71 -4.67
CA ASN A 175 15.99 9.08 -4.20
C ASN A 175 14.88 10.01 -4.70
N LYS A 176 14.02 10.48 -3.81
CA LYS A 176 12.93 11.40 -4.16
C LYS A 176 13.37 12.78 -4.67
N LEU A 177 14.62 13.19 -4.40
CA LEU A 177 15.18 14.44 -4.93
C LEU A 177 15.86 14.24 -6.29
N GLY A 178 16.17 12.98 -6.65
CA GLY A 178 16.74 12.65 -7.95
C GLY A 178 15.72 12.75 -9.08
N THR A 179 16.21 12.89 -10.29
CA THR A 179 15.41 12.90 -11.52
C THR A 179 15.93 11.88 -12.52
N ALA A 180 15.01 11.22 -13.22
CA ALA A 180 15.37 10.20 -14.21
C ALA A 180 16.03 10.81 -15.44
N SER A 181 17.10 10.18 -15.91
CA SER A 181 17.58 10.31 -17.28
C SER A 181 16.69 9.53 -18.25
N PRO A 182 16.82 9.73 -19.58
CA PRO A 182 16.10 8.91 -20.56
C PRO A 182 16.37 7.41 -20.46
N GLU A 183 17.51 7.01 -19.87
CA GLU A 183 17.92 5.61 -19.70
C GLU A 183 17.40 4.96 -18.40
N GLU A 184 16.65 5.71 -17.57
CA GLU A 184 16.24 5.24 -16.25
C GLU A 184 14.72 5.17 -16.08
N VAL A 185 13.97 5.37 -17.16
CA VAL A 185 12.51 5.39 -17.10
C VAL A 185 11.89 3.99 -17.05
N ARG A 186 10.74 3.89 -16.38
CA ARG A 186 9.98 2.65 -16.17
C ARG A 186 9.78 1.84 -17.47
N GLY A 187 9.53 2.50 -18.59
CA GLY A 187 9.26 1.86 -19.87
C GLY A 187 10.41 1.01 -20.45
N LEU A 188 11.63 1.15 -19.90
CA LEU A 188 12.80 0.34 -20.30
C LEU A 188 12.89 -1.01 -19.58
N PHE A 189 11.99 -1.27 -18.62
CA PHE A 189 11.99 -2.48 -17.82
C PHE A 189 10.79 -3.37 -18.17
N THR A 190 11.07 -4.65 -18.45
CA THR A 190 10.03 -5.66 -18.64
C THR A 190 10.12 -6.65 -17.49
N LEU A 191 8.97 -6.92 -16.84
CA LEU A 191 8.87 -7.89 -15.76
C LEU A 191 8.07 -9.09 -16.24
N THR A 192 8.64 -10.29 -16.08
CA THR A 192 8.02 -11.57 -16.43
C THR A 192 7.85 -12.40 -15.17
N GLU A 193 6.60 -12.78 -14.87
CA GLU A 193 6.28 -13.63 -13.72
C GLU A 193 6.73 -15.08 -13.98
N ASN A 194 7.33 -15.72 -12.98
CA ASN A 194 7.85 -17.09 -13.05
C ASN A 194 6.93 -18.12 -12.36
N GLY A 195 5.62 -17.90 -12.43
CA GLY A 195 4.61 -18.75 -11.82
C GLY A 195 4.37 -18.46 -10.32
N PRO A 196 3.40 -19.13 -9.70
CA PRO A 196 3.00 -18.88 -8.30
C PRO A 196 4.18 -19.03 -7.33
N GLY A 197 4.49 -17.96 -6.60
CA GLY A 197 5.58 -17.93 -5.61
C GLY A 197 7.00 -17.84 -6.19
N GLY A 198 7.15 -17.78 -7.52
CA GLY A 198 8.43 -17.55 -8.18
C GLY A 198 8.84 -16.07 -8.14
N ARG A 199 10.15 -15.80 -8.00
CA ARG A 199 10.66 -14.44 -8.15
C ARG A 199 10.59 -14.05 -9.63
N PRO A 200 10.00 -12.88 -9.99
CA PRO A 200 9.90 -12.46 -11.37
C PRO A 200 11.28 -12.15 -11.96
N THR A 201 11.41 -12.35 -13.26
CA THR A 201 12.59 -11.94 -14.03
C THR A 201 12.39 -10.52 -14.54
N VAL A 202 13.38 -9.66 -14.35
CA VAL A 202 13.36 -8.27 -14.85
C VAL A 202 14.44 -8.08 -15.91
N GLU A 203 14.03 -7.70 -17.11
CA GLU A 203 14.91 -7.31 -18.21
C GLU A 203 15.01 -5.78 -18.28
N TYR A 204 16.20 -5.27 -18.54
CA TYR A 204 16.47 -3.86 -18.79
C TYR A 204 16.94 -3.66 -20.23
N ARG A 205 16.31 -2.72 -20.95
CA ARG A 205 16.58 -2.42 -22.36
C ARG A 205 17.22 -1.06 -22.60
N GLY A 206 17.55 -0.33 -21.53
CA GLY A 206 18.27 0.94 -21.64
C GLY A 206 19.77 0.77 -21.87
N LYS A 207 20.49 1.89 -21.93
CA LYS A 207 21.91 1.97 -22.22
C LYS A 207 22.77 2.45 -21.06
N ALA A 208 22.20 2.58 -19.87
CA ALA A 208 22.97 2.94 -18.66
C ALA A 208 24.10 1.91 -18.42
N LYS A 209 25.25 2.38 -17.98
CA LYS A 209 26.48 1.59 -17.82
C LYS A 209 27.02 1.75 -16.40
N PRO A 210 27.83 0.81 -15.94
CA PRO A 210 28.63 0.97 -14.73
C PRO A 210 29.51 2.23 -14.83
N GLY A 211 29.49 3.03 -13.78
CA GLY A 211 30.23 4.28 -13.70
C GLY A 211 29.50 5.51 -14.26
N ASP A 212 28.38 5.35 -14.95
CA ASP A 212 27.51 6.49 -15.30
C ASP A 212 26.98 7.15 -14.03
N GLU A 213 26.73 8.46 -14.09
CA GLU A 213 26.13 9.17 -12.97
C GLU A 213 24.62 8.95 -12.94
N THR A 214 24.09 8.71 -11.75
CA THR A 214 22.65 8.67 -11.50
C THR A 214 22.30 9.44 -10.22
N SER A 215 21.22 10.19 -10.28
CA SER A 215 20.63 10.83 -9.10
C SER A 215 19.48 10.02 -8.48
N LEU A 216 19.06 8.92 -9.15
CA LEU A 216 17.91 8.10 -8.71
C LEU A 216 18.21 7.20 -7.53
N ILE A 217 19.48 6.90 -7.25
CA ILE A 217 19.89 5.98 -6.21
C ILE A 217 20.45 6.78 -5.02
N ALA A 218 19.72 6.79 -3.91
CA ALA A 218 20.21 7.26 -2.63
C ALA A 218 21.04 6.16 -1.96
N ILE A 219 22.25 6.48 -1.54
CA ILE A 219 23.19 5.56 -0.87
C ILE A 219 23.33 6.02 0.57
N LEU A 220 22.87 5.20 1.52
CA LEU A 220 22.88 5.51 2.93
C LEU A 220 23.77 4.52 3.70
N GLU A 221 24.78 5.01 4.40
CA GLU A 221 25.52 4.17 5.34
C GLU A 221 24.68 3.89 6.58
N ALA A 222 24.56 2.62 6.95
CA ALA A 222 23.75 2.14 8.06
C ALA A 222 24.56 1.40 9.14
N THR A 223 25.90 1.40 9.06
CA THR A 223 26.78 0.61 9.94
C THR A 223 26.54 0.94 11.42
N GLU A 224 26.45 2.23 11.77
CA GLU A 224 26.18 2.67 13.14
C GLU A 224 24.75 2.31 13.58
N ALA A 225 23.75 2.55 12.72
CA ALA A 225 22.37 2.22 13.02
C ALA A 225 22.18 0.71 13.23
N VAL A 226 22.84 -0.12 12.44
CA VAL A 226 22.85 -1.58 12.58
C VAL A 226 23.49 -2.01 13.90
N ALA A 227 24.60 -1.37 14.30
CA ALA A 227 25.26 -1.67 15.58
C ALA A 227 24.39 -1.30 16.80
N GLN A 228 23.49 -0.33 16.64
CA GLN A 228 22.53 0.12 17.66
C GLN A 228 21.15 -0.53 17.53
N ALA A 229 20.95 -1.42 16.55
CA ALA A 229 19.67 -2.06 16.34
C ALA A 229 19.37 -3.12 17.40
N TYR A 230 18.29 -2.91 18.14
CA TYR A 230 17.77 -3.86 19.11
C TYR A 230 16.27 -4.05 18.85
N PRO A 231 15.81 -5.28 18.68
CA PRO A 231 14.38 -5.55 18.70
C PRO A 231 13.89 -5.48 20.15
N SER A 232 13.36 -4.36 20.58
CA SER A 232 12.95 -4.04 21.95
C SER A 232 14.13 -4.08 22.96
N GLU A 233 14.07 -4.94 23.97
CA GLU A 233 15.11 -5.08 25.00
C GLU A 233 16.10 -6.21 24.71
N GLU A 234 15.99 -6.89 23.57
CA GLU A 234 16.75 -8.09 23.21
C GLU A 234 17.67 -7.83 22.01
N SER A 235 18.93 -8.26 22.08
CA SER A 235 19.87 -8.15 20.96
C SER A 235 19.49 -9.04 19.77
N ILE A 236 19.98 -8.70 18.56
CA ILE A 236 19.80 -9.54 17.36
C ILE A 236 20.32 -10.97 17.59
N ALA A 237 21.44 -11.12 18.30
CA ALA A 237 22.03 -12.43 18.58
C ALA A 237 21.13 -13.27 19.50
N GLU A 238 20.63 -12.69 20.59
CA GLU A 238 19.73 -13.34 21.54
C GLU A 238 18.40 -13.70 20.88
N ALA A 239 17.81 -12.77 20.15
CA ALA A 239 16.58 -13.02 19.39
C ALA A 239 16.76 -14.15 18.35
N SER A 240 17.88 -14.15 17.62
CA SER A 240 18.19 -15.21 16.66
C SER A 240 18.35 -16.58 17.34
N ALA A 241 19.04 -16.64 18.46
CA ALA A 241 19.22 -17.86 19.25
C ALA A 241 17.88 -18.38 19.78
N ARG A 242 17.06 -17.51 20.36
CA ARG A 242 15.74 -17.85 20.90
C ARG A 242 14.80 -18.37 19.80
N LEU A 243 14.68 -17.64 18.68
CA LEU A 243 13.78 -18.02 17.58
C LEU A 243 14.22 -19.31 16.88
N SER A 244 15.53 -19.50 16.65
CA SER A 244 16.04 -20.76 16.09
C SER A 244 15.88 -21.92 17.08
N GLY A 245 15.95 -21.65 18.38
CA GLY A 245 15.65 -22.62 19.43
C GLY A 245 14.20 -23.13 19.37
N TYR A 246 13.22 -22.26 19.14
CA TYR A 246 11.83 -22.69 18.91
C TYR A 246 11.67 -23.55 17.65
N VAL A 247 12.35 -23.18 16.56
CA VAL A 247 12.29 -23.94 15.31
C VAL A 247 12.91 -25.33 15.46
N SER A 248 14.05 -25.44 16.13
CA SER A 248 14.78 -26.70 16.27
C SER A 248 14.15 -27.65 17.29
N SER A 249 13.65 -27.12 18.42
CA SER A 249 13.06 -27.95 19.49
C SER A 249 11.59 -28.26 19.27
N GLY A 250 10.87 -27.46 18.49
CA GLY A 250 9.42 -27.52 18.37
C GLY A 250 8.66 -27.03 19.62
N ASN A 251 9.36 -26.54 20.65
CA ASN A 251 8.78 -26.02 21.87
C ASN A 251 8.40 -24.55 21.70
N TRP A 252 7.19 -24.29 21.28
CA TRP A 252 6.67 -22.93 21.04
C TRP A 252 6.10 -22.32 22.33
N PRO A 253 6.21 -20.99 22.51
CA PRO A 253 5.59 -20.32 23.64
C PRO A 253 4.06 -20.42 23.57
N ALA A 254 3.40 -20.17 24.68
CA ALA A 254 1.95 -20.08 24.75
C ALA A 254 1.41 -18.99 23.80
N VAL A 255 0.22 -19.21 23.25
CA VAL A 255 -0.44 -18.22 22.40
C VAL A 255 -0.96 -17.07 23.27
N GLU A 256 -0.49 -15.88 22.98
CA GLU A 256 -0.98 -14.64 23.58
C GLU A 256 -1.74 -13.83 22.54
N VAL A 257 -3.06 -13.73 22.71
CA VAL A 257 -3.91 -12.91 21.84
C VAL A 257 -4.08 -11.50 22.40
N GLY A 258 -4.18 -10.50 21.52
CA GLY A 258 -4.28 -9.10 21.95
C GLY A 258 -4.19 -8.13 20.79
N MET A 259 -3.90 -6.85 21.08
CA MET A 259 -3.92 -5.77 20.09
C MET A 259 -3.05 -6.03 18.85
N LYS A 260 -1.89 -6.65 19.00
CA LYS A 260 -0.98 -7.02 17.89
C LYS A 260 -1.64 -7.94 16.85
N CYS A 261 -2.69 -8.67 17.24
CA CYS A 261 -3.42 -9.57 16.33
C CYS A 261 -4.37 -8.83 15.37
N LYS A 262 -4.68 -7.56 15.60
CA LYS A 262 -5.52 -6.76 14.68
C LYS A 262 -4.90 -6.66 13.28
N SER A 263 -3.58 -6.57 13.18
CA SER A 263 -2.82 -6.52 11.92
C SER A 263 -2.09 -7.83 11.62
N CYS A 264 -2.60 -8.97 12.08
CA CYS A 264 -1.99 -10.27 11.83
C CYS A 264 -2.16 -10.67 10.36
N GLU A 265 -1.06 -10.92 9.65
CA GLU A 265 -1.07 -11.36 8.26
C GLU A 265 -1.73 -12.73 8.04
N PHE A 266 -1.84 -13.55 9.08
CA PHE A 266 -2.57 -14.81 9.07
C PHE A 266 -4.07 -14.65 9.37
N ASN A 267 -4.60 -13.43 9.48
CA ASN A 267 -6.02 -13.19 9.61
C ASN A 267 -6.70 -13.15 8.23
N VAL A 268 -6.93 -14.30 7.64
CA VAL A 268 -7.58 -14.46 6.33
C VAL A 268 -9.03 -14.90 6.54
N PRO A 269 -10.01 -14.07 6.14
CA PRO A 269 -11.43 -14.42 6.24
C PRO A 269 -11.82 -15.60 5.34
N ARG A 270 -12.88 -16.30 5.71
CA ARG A 270 -13.55 -17.38 4.94
C ARG A 270 -12.77 -18.69 4.78
N GLN A 271 -11.63 -18.83 5.43
CA GLN A 271 -10.87 -20.09 5.46
C GLN A 271 -10.17 -20.25 6.82
N THR A 272 -9.84 -21.47 7.20
CA THR A 272 -9.07 -21.71 8.42
C THR A 272 -7.69 -21.09 8.28
N SER A 273 -7.37 -20.18 9.18
CA SER A 273 -6.15 -19.37 9.14
C SER A 273 -5.37 -19.51 10.45
N GLY A 274 -4.10 -19.06 10.44
CA GLY A 274 -3.31 -19.02 11.67
C GLY A 274 -3.94 -18.14 12.76
N TYR A 275 -4.68 -17.10 12.37
CA TYR A 275 -5.45 -16.29 13.31
C TYR A 275 -6.53 -17.11 14.02
N ASP A 276 -7.30 -17.94 13.27
CA ASP A 276 -8.34 -18.78 13.84
C ASP A 276 -7.75 -19.83 14.78
N LEU A 277 -6.56 -20.38 14.47
CA LEU A 277 -5.85 -21.30 15.35
C LEU A 277 -5.41 -20.66 16.68
N CYS A 278 -5.03 -19.36 16.64
CA CYS A 278 -4.64 -18.64 17.85
C CYS A 278 -5.82 -18.25 18.73
N TRP A 279 -6.91 -17.77 18.12
CA TRP A 279 -8.06 -17.21 18.81
C TRP A 279 -9.12 -18.27 19.17
N GLY A 280 -9.13 -19.44 18.50
CA GLY A 280 -10.13 -20.48 18.70
C GLY A 280 -11.55 -19.94 18.53
N THR A 281 -12.43 -20.21 19.50
CA THR A 281 -13.82 -19.73 19.53
C THR A 281 -13.97 -18.21 19.61
N GLN A 282 -12.91 -17.50 19.99
CA GLN A 282 -12.88 -16.02 20.06
C GLN A 282 -12.52 -15.36 18.72
N ALA A 283 -12.14 -16.13 17.66
CA ALA A 283 -11.61 -15.60 16.41
C ALA A 283 -12.60 -14.74 15.63
N ARG A 284 -13.86 -15.14 15.63
CA ARG A 284 -14.88 -14.56 14.76
C ARG A 284 -16.14 -14.21 15.56
N ALA A 285 -16.56 -12.98 15.41
CA ALA A 285 -17.85 -12.51 15.91
C ALA A 285 -18.35 -11.38 15.03
N GLU A 286 -19.65 -11.26 14.92
CA GLU A 286 -20.24 -10.03 14.41
C GLU A 286 -19.88 -8.88 15.37
N HIS A 287 -19.42 -7.78 14.85
CA HIS A 287 -18.93 -6.64 15.62
C HIS A 287 -17.82 -6.98 16.62
N HIS A 288 -16.89 -7.88 16.22
CA HIS A 288 -15.69 -8.16 17.01
C HIS A 288 -14.99 -6.86 17.42
N LEU A 289 -14.36 -6.83 18.60
CA LEU A 289 -13.68 -5.65 19.16
C LEU A 289 -12.75 -4.95 18.14
N PHE A 290 -12.10 -5.72 17.25
CA PHE A 290 -11.22 -5.18 16.20
C PHE A 290 -11.94 -4.38 15.11
N THR A 291 -13.27 -4.44 15.05
CA THR A 291 -14.07 -3.56 14.16
C THR A 291 -14.29 -2.17 14.74
N LEU A 292 -13.84 -1.89 15.96
CA LEU A 292 -13.88 -0.52 16.49
C LEU A 292 -12.94 0.37 15.67
N GLY A 293 -13.47 1.46 15.14
CA GLY A 293 -12.69 2.46 14.44
C GLY A 293 -11.63 3.08 15.37
N TYR A 294 -10.40 3.23 14.89
CA TYR A 294 -9.28 3.80 15.66
C TYR A 294 -9.00 3.09 17.01
N LEU A 295 -9.23 1.78 17.09
CA LEU A 295 -8.95 0.99 18.31
C LEU A 295 -7.50 1.18 18.81
N GLY A 296 -6.51 1.32 17.90
CA GLY A 296 -5.13 1.60 18.28
C GLY A 296 -4.94 2.90 19.08
N SER A 297 -5.73 3.92 18.79
CA SER A 297 -5.73 5.18 19.57
C SER A 297 -6.32 5.00 20.96
N MET A 298 -7.30 4.10 21.12
CA MET A 298 -7.83 3.72 22.43
C MET A 298 -6.77 2.97 23.24
N GLU A 299 -6.18 1.93 22.68
CA GLU A 299 -5.13 1.14 23.33
C GLU A 299 -3.90 1.98 23.70
N TYR A 300 -3.54 3.00 22.89
CA TYR A 300 -2.48 3.94 23.21
C TYR A 300 -2.80 4.82 24.43
N ARG A 301 -4.06 5.27 24.56
CA ARG A 301 -4.52 6.10 25.69
C ARG A 301 -4.74 5.29 26.96
N GLN A 302 -5.20 4.07 26.82
CA GLN A 302 -5.53 3.14 27.91
C GLN A 302 -4.90 1.77 27.60
N PRO A 303 -3.57 1.63 27.82
CA PRO A 303 -2.85 0.38 27.52
C PRO A 303 -3.44 -0.81 28.28
N GLY A 304 -3.60 -1.93 27.56
CA GLY A 304 -4.14 -3.16 28.12
C GLY A 304 -5.68 -3.29 28.05
N THR A 305 -6.39 -2.29 27.51
CA THR A 305 -7.86 -2.37 27.33
C THR A 305 -8.25 -3.59 26.50
N VAL A 306 -7.61 -3.83 25.35
CA VAL A 306 -7.91 -5.00 24.50
C VAL A 306 -7.68 -6.31 25.27
N ARG A 307 -6.55 -6.43 25.97
CA ARG A 307 -6.21 -7.63 26.77
C ARG A 307 -7.27 -7.86 27.84
N ARG A 308 -7.62 -6.85 28.62
CA ARG A 308 -8.65 -6.92 29.67
C ARG A 308 -9.99 -7.45 29.12
N ILE A 309 -10.46 -6.90 27.99
CA ILE A 309 -11.74 -7.30 27.39
C ILE A 309 -11.66 -8.74 26.90
N VAL A 310 -10.57 -9.15 26.26
CA VAL A 310 -10.36 -10.54 25.81
C VAL A 310 -10.42 -11.51 26.98
N GLU A 311 -9.74 -11.22 28.08
CA GLU A 311 -9.73 -12.05 29.28
C GLU A 311 -11.11 -12.12 29.94
N GLN A 312 -11.83 -11.00 30.05
CA GLN A 312 -13.16 -10.93 30.64
C GLN A 312 -14.24 -11.64 29.82
N THR A 313 -14.06 -11.71 28.50
CA THR A 313 -15.08 -12.30 27.61
C THR A 313 -14.84 -13.77 27.29
N ALA A 314 -13.66 -14.32 27.59
CA ALA A 314 -13.35 -15.72 27.31
C ALA A 314 -14.37 -16.67 27.95
N PRO A 315 -14.79 -17.74 27.25
CA PRO A 315 -14.29 -18.22 25.95
C PRO A 315 -15.00 -17.63 24.70
N ARG A 316 -15.94 -16.69 24.85
CA ARG A 316 -16.60 -16.07 23.71
C ARG A 316 -15.73 -14.96 23.08
N ALA A 317 -16.00 -14.65 21.82
CA ALA A 317 -15.31 -13.57 21.11
C ALA A 317 -15.63 -12.18 21.72
N PRO A 318 -14.62 -11.32 21.91
CA PRO A 318 -14.82 -9.94 22.39
C PRO A 318 -15.51 -9.09 21.32
N ARG A 319 -16.48 -8.28 21.73
CA ARG A 319 -17.25 -7.38 20.87
C ARG A 319 -17.03 -5.92 21.27
N ILE A 320 -17.31 -4.99 20.37
CA ILE A 320 -17.26 -3.56 20.69
C ILE A 320 -18.26 -3.15 21.76
N THR A 321 -19.33 -3.95 21.97
CA THR A 321 -20.33 -3.73 23.02
C THR A 321 -19.88 -4.16 24.42
N ASP A 322 -18.72 -4.81 24.53
CA ASP A 322 -18.11 -5.19 25.81
C ASP A 322 -17.27 -4.03 26.41
N LEU A 323 -17.04 -2.99 25.62
CA LEU A 323 -16.42 -1.76 26.11
C LEU A 323 -17.31 -1.08 27.15
N GLN A 324 -16.70 -0.63 28.24
CA GLN A 324 -17.35 0.12 29.30
C GLN A 324 -17.36 1.62 28.97
N ASP A 325 -18.20 2.39 29.66
CA ASP A 325 -18.30 3.85 29.44
C ASP A 325 -16.99 4.57 29.74
N GLU A 326 -16.20 4.06 30.69
CA GLU A 326 -14.87 4.57 31.04
C GLU A 326 -13.86 4.41 29.90
N ASP A 327 -13.96 3.32 29.10
CA ASP A 327 -13.08 3.06 27.96
C ASP A 327 -13.24 4.11 26.85
N VAL A 328 -14.44 4.70 26.77
CA VAL A 328 -14.82 5.69 25.75
C VAL A 328 -15.11 7.08 26.34
N ALA A 329 -14.70 7.32 27.58
CA ALA A 329 -14.92 8.57 28.26
C ALA A 329 -14.31 9.77 27.53
N GLY A 330 -14.98 10.93 27.62
CA GLY A 330 -14.58 12.17 26.99
C GLY A 330 -15.51 12.56 25.82
N ASP A 331 -15.24 13.75 25.26
CA ASP A 331 -16.10 14.36 24.22
C ASP A 331 -15.32 14.92 23.01
N ALA A 332 -14.07 14.52 22.83
CA ALA A 332 -13.36 14.83 21.60
C ALA A 332 -13.96 14.04 20.41
N PRO A 333 -13.71 14.47 19.16
CA PRO A 333 -14.30 13.84 17.97
C PRO A 333 -14.14 12.32 17.92
N LEU A 334 -12.99 11.82 18.39
CA LEU A 334 -12.68 10.39 18.42
C LEU A 334 -13.57 9.63 19.41
N GLN A 335 -13.72 10.15 20.65
CA GLN A 335 -14.58 9.52 21.66
C GLN A 335 -16.06 9.56 21.24
N ARG A 336 -16.51 10.67 20.66
CA ARG A 336 -17.88 10.74 20.08
C ARG A 336 -18.06 9.69 18.98
N GLY A 337 -17.02 9.45 18.15
CA GLY A 337 -17.02 8.40 17.13
C GLY A 337 -17.20 7.00 17.72
N TRP A 338 -16.47 6.66 18.78
CA TRP A 338 -16.61 5.37 19.47
C TRP A 338 -18.01 5.20 20.09
N LYS A 339 -18.51 6.21 20.81
CA LYS A 339 -19.84 6.19 21.42
C LYS A 339 -20.94 5.96 20.37
N ARG A 340 -20.87 6.65 19.22
CA ARG A 340 -21.81 6.47 18.09
C ARG A 340 -21.78 5.05 17.54
N GLN A 341 -20.57 4.51 17.32
CA GLN A 341 -20.40 3.16 16.80
C GLN A 341 -20.98 2.12 17.76
N ILE A 342 -20.65 2.21 19.05
CA ILE A 342 -21.17 1.30 20.10
C ILE A 342 -22.68 1.40 20.20
N MET A 343 -23.22 2.62 20.23
CA MET A 343 -24.67 2.86 20.31
C MET A 343 -25.41 2.26 19.11
N ALA A 344 -24.92 2.49 17.89
CA ALA A 344 -25.53 1.95 16.68
C ALA A 344 -25.56 0.42 16.69
N VAL A 345 -24.46 -0.22 17.14
CA VAL A 345 -24.39 -1.69 17.24
C VAL A 345 -25.31 -2.21 18.37
N ARG A 346 -25.35 -1.55 19.54
CA ARG A 346 -26.26 -1.92 20.64
C ARG A 346 -27.74 -1.86 20.24
N THR A 347 -28.09 -0.85 19.44
CA THR A 347 -29.48 -0.63 19.01
C THR A 347 -29.86 -1.37 17.73
N GLY A 348 -28.87 -1.87 16.97
CA GLY A 348 -29.07 -2.44 15.63
C GLY A 348 -29.57 -1.43 14.59
N ARG A 349 -29.45 -0.12 14.88
CA ARG A 349 -29.98 0.97 14.02
C ARG A 349 -28.87 1.91 13.60
N PRO A 350 -28.93 2.48 12.38
CA PRO A 350 -27.98 3.49 11.97
C PRO A 350 -28.08 4.74 12.87
N PHE A 351 -26.94 5.33 13.12
CA PHE A 351 -26.83 6.66 13.69
C PHE A 351 -26.86 7.69 12.54
N ILE A 352 -27.77 8.63 12.62
CA ILE A 352 -27.83 9.84 11.78
C ILE A 352 -27.87 11.02 12.72
N SER A 353 -26.94 11.97 12.52
CA SER A 353 -26.84 13.11 13.45
C SER A 353 -28.04 14.06 13.33
N PRO A 354 -28.38 14.78 14.42
CA PRO A 354 -29.43 15.81 14.38
C PRO A 354 -29.15 16.93 13.36
N GLU A 355 -27.88 17.19 13.03
CA GLU A 355 -27.48 18.20 12.06
C GLU A 355 -27.92 17.82 10.64
N ILE A 356 -27.70 16.57 10.22
CA ILE A 356 -28.24 16.06 8.94
C ILE A 356 -29.75 16.16 8.93
N VAL A 357 -30.42 15.73 10.00
CA VAL A 357 -31.90 15.75 10.05
C VAL A 357 -32.47 17.17 9.97
N ARG A 358 -31.79 18.15 10.56
CA ARG A 358 -32.29 19.54 10.59
C ARG A 358 -32.00 20.33 9.32
N ASP A 359 -30.79 20.28 8.80
CA ASP A 359 -30.34 21.07 7.64
C ASP A 359 -29.14 20.43 6.94
N ALA A 360 -29.40 19.32 6.27
CA ALA A 360 -28.38 18.64 5.47
C ALA A 360 -27.82 19.54 4.35
N ALA A 361 -28.65 20.42 3.77
CA ALA A 361 -28.23 21.30 2.68
C ALA A 361 -27.14 22.31 3.11
N THR A 362 -27.23 22.85 4.30
CA THR A 362 -26.17 23.71 4.85
C THR A 362 -24.91 22.91 5.16
N LEU A 363 -25.06 21.76 5.85
CA LEU A 363 -23.94 20.91 6.22
C LEU A 363 -23.16 20.45 4.97
N MET A 364 -23.86 20.08 3.90
CA MET A 364 -23.29 19.61 2.66
C MET A 364 -23.07 20.71 1.61
N ARG A 365 -23.21 21.98 1.96
CA ARG A 365 -22.96 23.11 1.06
C ARG A 365 -23.61 22.91 -0.32
N CYS A 366 -24.92 22.60 -0.35
CA CYS A 366 -25.68 22.37 -1.59
C CYS A 366 -26.91 23.26 -1.70
N LYS A 367 -26.88 24.47 -1.10
CA LYS A 367 -27.86 25.52 -1.38
C LYS A 367 -27.70 26.06 -2.80
N PRO A 368 -28.70 26.72 -3.39
CA PRO A 368 -28.65 27.19 -4.77
C PRO A 368 -27.38 27.97 -5.16
N GLU A 369 -26.86 28.77 -4.25
CA GLU A 369 -25.62 29.55 -4.44
C GLU A 369 -24.33 28.72 -4.52
N ASN A 370 -24.39 27.43 -4.13
CA ASN A 370 -23.23 26.55 -4.12
C ASN A 370 -23.07 25.72 -5.39
N TYR A 371 -24.03 25.83 -6.34
CA TYR A 371 -23.99 25.08 -7.61
C TYR A 371 -23.07 25.74 -8.64
N PRO A 372 -22.55 24.92 -9.61
CA PRO A 372 -22.74 23.48 -9.78
C PRO A 372 -22.04 22.65 -8.72
N LEU A 373 -22.53 21.41 -8.50
CA LEU A 373 -21.94 20.44 -7.56
C LEU A 373 -21.12 19.42 -8.35
N PHE A 374 -19.87 19.23 -7.95
CA PHE A 374 -18.94 18.30 -8.59
C PHE A 374 -18.57 17.18 -7.61
N PHE A 375 -18.84 15.93 -7.97
CA PHE A 375 -18.44 14.74 -7.21
C PHE A 375 -17.27 14.10 -7.94
N LEU A 376 -16.07 14.23 -7.38
CA LEU A 376 -14.81 14.04 -8.08
C LEU A 376 -14.00 12.90 -7.45
N ASP A 377 -13.44 12.05 -8.30
CA ASP A 377 -12.56 10.95 -7.93
C ASP A 377 -11.42 10.81 -8.93
N TYR A 378 -10.23 10.37 -8.45
CA TYR A 378 -9.01 10.27 -9.23
C TYR A 378 -8.39 8.89 -9.16
N GLU A 379 -7.77 8.51 -10.30
CA GLU A 379 -6.86 7.39 -10.33
C GLU A 379 -5.46 7.84 -10.73
N GLY A 380 -4.48 7.31 -10.01
CA GLY A 380 -3.07 7.65 -10.22
C GLY A 380 -2.15 6.57 -9.70
N THR A 381 -0.88 6.70 -10.03
CA THR A 381 0.16 5.77 -9.60
C THR A 381 1.41 6.49 -9.12
N ARG A 382 2.21 5.79 -8.31
CA ARG A 382 3.53 6.23 -7.84
C ARG A 382 4.47 5.05 -7.93
N CYS A 383 5.47 5.12 -8.77
CA CYS A 383 6.42 4.05 -9.00
C CYS A 383 7.82 4.42 -8.50
N ALA A 384 8.58 3.39 -8.05
CA ALA A 384 9.98 3.56 -7.66
C ALA A 384 10.84 4.06 -8.84
N LEU A 385 10.54 3.58 -10.05
CA LEU A 385 11.12 4.10 -11.29
C LEU A 385 10.16 5.10 -11.94
N PRO A 386 10.62 6.32 -12.25
CA PRO A 386 9.82 7.34 -12.92
C PRO A 386 9.31 6.89 -14.30
N SER A 387 8.12 7.35 -14.68
CA SER A 387 7.53 7.02 -16.00
C SER A 387 8.16 7.83 -17.15
N ALA A 388 8.66 9.03 -16.87
CA ALA A 388 9.21 9.96 -17.86
C ALA A 388 10.59 10.50 -17.44
N PRO A 389 11.42 10.93 -18.40
CA PRO A 389 12.64 11.68 -18.08
C PRO A 389 12.34 12.94 -17.27
N LYS A 390 13.27 13.33 -16.40
CA LYS A 390 13.15 14.46 -15.45
C LYS A 390 12.07 14.29 -14.37
N SER A 391 11.29 13.21 -14.39
CA SER A 391 10.39 12.87 -13.28
C SER A 391 11.17 12.23 -12.12
N ARG A 392 10.55 12.23 -10.94
CA ARG A 392 11.17 11.77 -9.68
C ARG A 392 10.64 10.40 -9.26
N PRO A 393 11.43 9.58 -8.55
CA PRO A 393 10.95 8.40 -7.87
C PRO A 393 9.75 8.72 -6.97
N TYR A 394 8.71 7.91 -7.08
CA TYR A 394 7.43 8.11 -6.37
C TYR A 394 6.73 9.44 -6.65
N GLY A 395 7.09 10.13 -7.75
CA GLY A 395 6.33 11.25 -8.26
C GLY A 395 4.90 10.81 -8.61
N GLN A 396 3.93 11.67 -8.35
CA GLN A 396 2.54 11.38 -8.67
C GLN A 396 2.34 11.38 -10.19
N VAL A 397 1.73 10.33 -10.72
CA VAL A 397 1.21 10.25 -12.08
C VAL A 397 -0.29 10.10 -11.98
N ALA A 398 -1.05 11.14 -12.32
CA ALA A 398 -2.52 11.11 -12.32
C ALA A 398 -2.99 10.89 -13.75
N PHE A 399 -3.58 9.71 -14.01
CA PHE A 399 -3.94 9.28 -15.36
C PHE A 399 -5.43 9.31 -15.64
N GLN A 400 -6.28 9.47 -14.62
CA GLN A 400 -7.73 9.51 -14.76
C GLN A 400 -8.38 10.41 -13.71
N TRP A 401 -9.41 11.13 -14.11
CA TRP A 401 -10.42 11.67 -13.24
C TRP A 401 -11.82 11.35 -13.75
N SER A 402 -12.76 11.19 -12.85
CA SER A 402 -14.17 11.00 -13.09
C SER A 402 -14.95 12.02 -12.27
N CYS A 403 -16.07 12.53 -12.80
CA CYS A 403 -16.88 13.52 -12.11
C CYS A 403 -18.37 13.35 -12.45
N HIS A 404 -19.20 13.24 -11.42
CA HIS A 404 -20.62 13.49 -11.58
C HIS A 404 -20.92 14.96 -11.28
N VAL A 405 -21.65 15.62 -12.15
CA VAL A 405 -21.98 17.05 -12.05
C VAL A 405 -23.50 17.23 -11.91
N ILE A 406 -23.92 18.02 -10.92
CA ILE A 406 -25.30 18.48 -10.78
C ILE A 406 -25.28 19.99 -11.01
N ASP A 407 -25.79 20.44 -12.17
CA ASP A 407 -25.61 21.81 -12.64
C ASP A 407 -26.45 22.84 -11.84
N ASN A 408 -27.62 22.45 -11.34
CA ASN A 408 -28.50 23.30 -10.52
C ASN A 408 -29.42 22.45 -9.62
N PRO A 409 -30.11 23.06 -8.64
CA PRO A 409 -31.05 22.34 -7.78
C PRO A 409 -32.10 21.58 -8.57
N GLY A 410 -32.24 20.28 -8.29
CA GLY A 410 -33.19 19.41 -8.96
C GLY A 410 -32.73 18.80 -10.29
N ALA A 411 -31.61 19.22 -10.84
CA ALA A 411 -31.04 18.61 -12.04
C ALA A 411 -30.60 17.15 -11.79
N SER A 412 -30.71 16.32 -12.82
CA SER A 412 -30.14 14.97 -12.81
C SER A 412 -28.62 15.03 -12.90
N PRO A 413 -27.90 14.15 -12.19
CA PRO A 413 -26.45 14.05 -12.31
C PRO A 413 -26.05 13.66 -13.74
N ARG A 414 -25.10 14.37 -14.33
CA ARG A 414 -24.42 13.97 -15.55
C ARG A 414 -23.00 13.54 -15.27
N HIS A 415 -22.49 12.55 -15.98
CA HIS A 415 -21.14 12.04 -15.83
C HIS A 415 -20.19 12.63 -16.88
N VAL A 416 -19.00 13.01 -16.46
CA VAL A 416 -17.87 13.48 -17.29
C VAL A 416 -16.59 12.83 -16.78
N GLU A 417 -15.72 12.44 -17.69
CA GLU A 417 -14.47 11.76 -17.34
C GLU A 417 -13.33 12.15 -18.29
N TRP A 418 -12.11 11.90 -17.85
CA TRP A 418 -10.90 12.01 -18.62
C TRP A 418 -9.94 10.87 -18.26
N LEU A 419 -9.32 10.26 -19.25
CA LEU A 419 -8.38 9.15 -19.09
C LEU A 419 -7.26 9.29 -20.13
N ASP A 420 -6.02 9.38 -19.67
CA ASP A 420 -4.83 9.32 -20.51
C ASP A 420 -4.01 8.06 -20.21
N THR A 421 -3.83 7.23 -21.22
CA THR A 421 -2.99 6.03 -21.18
C THR A 421 -1.89 6.06 -22.24
N GLU A 422 -1.70 7.20 -22.91
CA GLU A 422 -0.76 7.34 -24.02
C GLU A 422 0.53 8.08 -23.61
N ASN A 423 0.40 9.11 -22.77
CA ASN A 423 1.53 9.95 -22.37
C ASN A 423 2.29 9.36 -21.17
N ASP A 424 3.63 9.49 -21.18
CA ASP A 424 4.49 9.06 -20.08
C ASP A 424 4.32 9.96 -18.83
N ASN A 425 3.96 11.25 -19.04
CA ASN A 425 3.56 12.17 -17.99
C ASN A 425 2.24 12.86 -18.37
N PRO A 426 1.09 12.33 -17.94
CA PRO A 426 -0.22 12.91 -18.22
C PRO A 426 -0.60 14.10 -17.34
N ASN A 427 0.21 14.47 -16.36
CA ASN A 427 -0.13 15.41 -15.28
C ASN A 427 -0.58 16.79 -15.75
N LEU A 428 0.05 17.34 -16.79
CA LEU A 428 -0.36 18.63 -17.32
C LEU A 428 -1.75 18.56 -17.96
N GLY A 429 -1.97 17.59 -18.85
CA GLY A 429 -3.28 17.36 -19.49
C GLY A 429 -4.40 17.07 -18.47
N PHE A 430 -4.05 16.36 -17.40
CA PHE A 430 -4.94 16.12 -16.27
C PHE A 430 -5.40 17.45 -15.65
N LEU A 431 -4.50 18.33 -15.25
CA LEU A 431 -4.83 19.63 -14.63
C LEU A 431 -5.57 20.57 -15.58
N GLU A 432 -5.16 20.64 -16.85
CA GLU A 432 -5.80 21.49 -17.85
C GLU A 432 -7.24 21.04 -18.14
N SER A 433 -7.47 19.73 -18.29
CA SER A 433 -8.81 19.17 -18.49
C SER A 433 -9.70 19.34 -17.26
N LEU A 434 -9.14 19.16 -16.06
CA LEU A 434 -9.85 19.36 -14.80
C LEU A 434 -10.28 20.82 -14.61
N ARG A 435 -9.37 21.77 -14.89
CA ARG A 435 -9.67 23.21 -14.86
C ARG A 435 -10.82 23.59 -15.82
N LYS A 436 -10.81 23.01 -17.01
CA LYS A 436 -11.88 23.22 -18.01
C LYS A 436 -13.23 22.76 -17.50
N LEU A 437 -13.28 21.64 -16.74
CA LEU A 437 -14.53 21.12 -16.16
C LEU A 437 -15.01 21.99 -14.99
N LEU A 438 -14.13 22.26 -14.02
CA LEU A 438 -14.52 22.79 -12.71
C LEU A 438 -14.68 24.32 -12.69
N GLY A 439 -14.03 25.05 -13.61
CA GLY A 439 -14.04 26.51 -13.63
C GLY A 439 -13.67 27.13 -12.28
N GLU A 440 -14.36 28.23 -11.91
CA GLU A 440 -14.05 29.01 -10.70
C GLU A 440 -15.15 28.95 -9.63
N GLN A 441 -16.30 28.30 -9.90
CA GLN A 441 -17.48 28.29 -9.02
C GLN A 441 -17.96 26.89 -8.71
N GLY A 442 -18.82 26.77 -7.72
CA GLY A 442 -19.45 25.51 -7.29
C GLY A 442 -18.70 24.78 -6.20
N THR A 443 -19.34 23.74 -5.67
CA THR A 443 -18.80 22.90 -4.59
C THR A 443 -18.18 21.63 -5.16
N ILE A 444 -16.95 21.31 -4.71
CA ILE A 444 -16.20 20.12 -5.10
C ILE A 444 -16.27 19.12 -3.94
N TYR A 445 -16.97 18.01 -4.14
CA TYR A 445 -17.00 16.90 -3.20
C TYR A 445 -15.95 15.86 -3.57
N HIS A 446 -15.30 15.34 -2.58
CA HIS A 446 -14.36 14.22 -2.68
C HIS A 446 -14.54 13.26 -1.50
N TRP A 447 -13.95 12.06 -1.58
CA TRP A 447 -13.98 11.10 -0.50
C TRP A 447 -12.57 10.89 0.07
N ALA A 448 -12.26 11.51 1.19
CA ALA A 448 -10.94 11.65 1.79
C ALA A 448 -10.07 12.76 1.12
N GLU A 449 -8.81 12.87 1.54
CA GLU A 449 -7.93 13.99 1.13
C GLU A 449 -7.13 13.69 -0.16
N TYR A 450 -7.33 12.54 -0.80
CA TYR A 450 -6.49 12.09 -1.91
C TYR A 450 -6.51 13.08 -3.09
N GLU A 451 -7.70 13.49 -3.52
CA GLU A 451 -7.89 14.42 -4.64
C GLU A 451 -7.23 15.78 -4.37
N VAL A 452 -7.36 16.27 -3.15
CA VAL A 452 -6.74 17.55 -2.73
C VAL A 452 -5.22 17.44 -2.76
N VAL A 453 -4.66 16.39 -2.17
CA VAL A 453 -3.21 16.16 -2.10
C VAL A 453 -2.63 15.97 -3.49
N VAL A 454 -3.26 15.15 -4.33
CA VAL A 454 -2.80 14.89 -5.70
C VAL A 454 -2.80 16.17 -6.51
N THR A 455 -3.89 16.94 -6.53
CA THR A 455 -3.97 18.18 -7.32
C THR A 455 -2.88 19.18 -6.92
N GLN A 456 -2.62 19.34 -5.62
CA GLN A 456 -1.55 20.20 -5.10
C GLN A 456 -0.15 19.69 -5.48
N GLU A 457 0.09 18.39 -5.44
CA GLU A 457 1.37 17.79 -5.86
C GLU A 457 1.62 17.96 -7.35
N LEU A 458 0.60 17.76 -8.18
CA LEU A 458 0.71 18.02 -9.62
C LEU A 458 1.03 19.49 -9.91
N ALA A 459 0.37 20.45 -9.24
CA ALA A 459 0.66 21.86 -9.40
C ALA A 459 2.11 22.21 -8.98
N ASN A 460 2.65 21.53 -7.94
CA ASN A 460 4.03 21.74 -7.51
C ASN A 460 5.07 21.32 -8.56
N GLU A 461 4.74 20.35 -9.43
CA GLU A 461 5.60 19.97 -10.56
C GLU A 461 5.83 21.13 -11.54
N PHE A 462 4.81 21.99 -11.72
CA PHE A 462 4.84 23.11 -12.67
C PHE A 462 5.11 24.45 -12.03
N ARG A 463 5.37 24.54 -10.73
CA ARG A 463 5.51 25.81 -10.00
C ARG A 463 6.71 26.66 -10.42
N SER A 464 7.76 26.06 -10.95
CA SER A 464 8.94 26.75 -11.50
C SER A 464 8.81 27.13 -12.98
N ASP A 465 7.74 26.72 -13.66
CA ASP A 465 7.48 27.04 -15.05
C ASP A 465 6.55 28.28 -15.14
N GLU A 466 7.11 29.44 -15.49
CA GLU A 466 6.36 30.67 -15.61
C GLU A 466 5.18 30.58 -16.61
N SER A 467 5.30 29.75 -17.65
CA SER A 467 4.23 29.55 -18.63
C SER A 467 3.00 28.83 -18.02
N LYS A 468 3.13 28.23 -16.87
CA LYS A 468 2.07 27.50 -16.14
C LYS A 468 1.61 28.24 -14.87
N ALA A 469 2.12 29.43 -14.61
CA ALA A 469 1.81 30.20 -13.40
C ALA A 469 0.29 30.43 -13.19
N ASP A 470 -0.46 30.65 -14.27
CA ASP A 470 -1.92 30.82 -14.20
C ASP A 470 -2.64 29.51 -13.79
N LEU A 471 -2.20 28.36 -14.31
CA LEU A 471 -2.74 27.04 -13.93
C LEU A 471 -2.43 26.73 -12.46
N VAL A 472 -1.19 26.97 -12.01
CA VAL A 472 -0.77 26.78 -10.62
C VAL A 472 -1.60 27.70 -9.69
N SER A 473 -1.78 28.97 -10.06
CA SER A 473 -2.60 29.92 -9.30
C SER A 473 -4.07 29.47 -9.22
N TRP A 474 -4.61 28.88 -10.30
CA TRP A 474 -5.95 28.31 -10.29
C TRP A 474 -6.05 27.15 -9.28
N VAL A 475 -5.08 26.26 -9.23
CA VAL A 475 -5.04 25.17 -8.24
C VAL A 475 -4.99 25.74 -6.82
N ASP A 476 -4.09 26.67 -6.55
CA ASP A 476 -3.93 27.28 -5.21
C ASP A 476 -5.23 27.92 -4.71
N ARG A 477 -6.00 28.60 -5.59
CA ARG A 477 -7.30 29.20 -5.21
C ARG A 477 -8.38 28.15 -4.95
N ASN A 478 -8.46 27.11 -5.76
CA ASN A 478 -9.58 26.18 -5.78
C ASN A 478 -9.37 24.93 -4.89
N TRP A 479 -8.10 24.56 -4.63
CA TRP A 479 -7.72 23.37 -3.84
C TRP A 479 -6.96 23.72 -2.56
N GLY A 480 -6.55 24.97 -2.42
CA GLY A 480 -5.66 25.41 -1.35
C GLY A 480 -4.20 25.06 -1.60
N THR A 481 -3.33 25.48 -0.69
CA THR A 481 -1.88 25.28 -0.78
C THR A 481 -1.38 24.29 0.26
N ASN A 482 -0.51 23.37 -0.15
CA ASN A 482 0.21 22.50 0.76
C ASN A 482 1.62 23.07 1.00
N ALA A 483 1.74 23.94 1.99
CA ALA A 483 3.04 24.38 2.48
C ALA A 483 3.61 23.30 3.41
N LYS A 484 4.22 22.22 2.87
CA LYS A 484 4.93 21.18 3.66
C LYS A 484 5.88 21.78 4.69
N ALA A 485 6.50 22.93 4.39
CA ALA A 485 7.38 23.65 5.29
C ALA A 485 6.70 24.30 6.51
N LYS A 486 5.38 24.53 6.48
CA LYS A 486 4.66 25.23 7.56
C LYS A 486 3.60 24.41 8.28
N LYS A 487 3.38 23.13 7.93
CA LYS A 487 2.31 22.26 8.47
C LYS A 487 0.90 22.88 8.43
N ILE A 488 0.66 23.83 7.54
CA ILE A 488 -0.62 24.52 7.39
C ILE A 488 -1.12 24.17 5.99
N ALA A 489 -2.00 23.19 5.90
CA ALA A 489 -2.82 23.00 4.70
C ALA A 489 -3.96 24.05 4.77
N ILE A 490 -3.92 25.05 3.90
CA ILE A 490 -5.07 25.93 3.71
C ILE A 490 -6.02 25.17 2.79
N LYS A 491 -7.11 24.64 3.36
CA LYS A 491 -8.17 23.99 2.57
C LYS A 491 -8.99 25.08 1.86
N SER A 492 -9.30 24.83 0.60
CA SER A 492 -10.20 25.69 -0.14
C SER A 492 -11.63 25.57 0.40
N GLU A 493 -12.36 26.69 0.44
CA GLU A 493 -13.79 26.69 0.81
C GLU A 493 -14.66 25.95 -0.22
N ARG A 494 -14.17 25.76 -1.46
CA ARG A 494 -14.88 24.99 -2.48
C ARG A 494 -14.89 23.48 -2.22
N CYS A 495 -13.88 22.95 -1.53
CA CYS A 495 -13.74 21.52 -1.29
C CYS A 495 -14.51 21.07 -0.04
N LEU A 496 -15.23 19.96 -0.15
CA LEU A 496 -15.94 19.32 0.96
C LEU A 496 -15.66 17.81 0.97
N ASP A 497 -15.04 17.36 2.07
CA ASP A 497 -14.74 15.94 2.28
C ASP A 497 -15.97 15.19 2.80
N LEU A 498 -16.58 14.35 1.97
CA LEU A 498 -17.74 13.52 2.36
C LEU A 498 -17.36 12.42 3.37
N LEU A 499 -16.10 12.00 3.44
CA LEU A 499 -15.63 11.10 4.49
C LEU A 499 -15.72 11.76 5.87
N GLU A 500 -15.37 13.03 6.00
CA GLU A 500 -15.52 13.77 7.27
C GLU A 500 -17.00 13.95 7.66
N ILE A 501 -17.88 14.19 6.68
CA ILE A 501 -19.34 14.18 6.91
C ILE A 501 -19.78 12.80 7.41
N SER A 502 -19.36 11.73 6.74
CA SER A 502 -19.66 10.35 7.18
C SER A 502 -19.19 10.10 8.61
N ARG A 503 -17.94 10.43 8.92
CA ARG A 503 -17.34 10.25 10.25
C ARG A 503 -18.06 11.05 11.35
N GLY A 504 -18.44 12.26 11.01
CA GLY A 504 -19.11 13.17 11.95
C GLY A 504 -20.58 12.84 12.20
N HIS A 505 -21.29 12.37 11.19
CA HIS A 505 -22.73 12.46 11.15
C HIS A 505 -23.49 11.18 10.79
N PHE A 506 -22.78 10.12 10.35
CA PHE A 506 -23.41 8.89 9.91
C PHE A 506 -22.62 7.66 10.36
N TYR A 507 -23.32 6.64 10.86
CA TYR A 507 -22.75 5.31 11.09
C TYR A 507 -23.83 4.23 11.04
N ASP A 508 -23.62 3.17 10.30
CA ASP A 508 -24.45 1.95 10.29
C ASP A 508 -23.64 0.75 10.78
N PRO A 509 -24.21 -0.15 11.61
CA PRO A 509 -23.51 -1.33 12.11
C PRO A 509 -22.84 -2.17 11.00
N ALA A 510 -23.46 -2.27 9.81
CA ALA A 510 -22.92 -3.02 8.67
C ALA A 510 -21.64 -2.41 8.08
N MET A 511 -21.27 -1.18 8.43
CA MET A 511 -20.00 -0.56 8.02
C MET A 511 -18.78 -1.18 8.72
N MET A 512 -18.99 -1.94 9.81
CA MET A 512 -17.96 -2.66 10.53
C MET A 512 -16.73 -1.79 10.91
N GLY A 513 -16.99 -0.55 11.36
CA GLY A 513 -15.98 0.40 11.82
C GLY A 513 -15.22 1.16 10.72
N SER A 514 -15.55 0.97 9.46
CA SER A 514 -14.92 1.65 8.33
C SER A 514 -15.87 2.62 7.66
N HIS A 515 -15.40 3.85 7.42
CA HIS A 515 -16.09 4.87 6.64
C HIS A 515 -15.61 4.95 5.19
N SER A 516 -14.91 3.91 4.68
CA SER A 516 -14.62 3.83 3.24
C SER A 516 -15.92 3.83 2.45
N ILE A 517 -15.94 4.51 1.29
CA ILE A 517 -17.13 4.56 0.41
C ILE A 517 -17.63 3.15 0.06
N LYS A 518 -16.72 2.17 -0.06
CA LYS A 518 -17.02 0.75 -0.31
C LYS A 518 -17.73 0.04 0.86
N LYS A 519 -17.76 0.67 2.04
CA LYS A 519 -18.49 0.19 3.22
C LYS A 519 -19.77 1.01 3.46
N VAL A 520 -19.77 2.27 3.08
CA VAL A 520 -20.95 3.15 3.20
C VAL A 520 -21.96 2.88 2.09
N LEU A 521 -21.51 2.74 0.84
CA LEU A 521 -22.39 2.52 -0.31
C LEU A 521 -23.30 1.29 -0.16
N PRO A 522 -22.85 0.09 0.22
CA PRO A 522 -23.74 -1.08 0.37
C PRO A 522 -24.85 -0.87 1.40
N VAL A 523 -24.63 -0.01 2.40
CA VAL A 523 -25.67 0.36 3.38
C VAL A 523 -26.71 1.27 2.75
N VAL A 524 -26.26 2.32 2.09
CA VAL A 524 -27.12 3.29 1.40
C VAL A 524 -27.89 2.64 0.24
N TRP A 525 -27.26 1.68 -0.44
CA TRP A 525 -27.85 0.92 -1.53
C TRP A 525 -29.08 0.10 -1.13
N LYS A 526 -29.25 -0.26 0.15
CA LYS A 526 -30.45 -0.93 0.66
C LYS A 526 -31.72 -0.08 0.51
N ASN A 527 -31.58 1.25 0.30
CA ASN A 527 -32.73 2.15 0.11
C ASN A 527 -33.29 2.03 -1.33
N PRO A 528 -34.57 1.60 -1.50
CA PRO A 528 -35.17 1.42 -2.83
C PRO A 528 -35.23 2.72 -3.65
N ALA A 529 -35.32 3.89 -3.00
CA ALA A 529 -35.33 5.18 -3.69
C ALA A 529 -33.98 5.45 -4.38
N ILE A 530 -32.86 5.09 -3.72
CA ILE A 530 -31.53 5.21 -4.31
C ILE A 530 -31.36 4.23 -5.47
N GLN A 531 -31.80 2.97 -5.33
CA GLN A 531 -31.75 2.00 -6.43
C GLN A 531 -32.54 2.46 -7.67
N LYS A 532 -33.71 3.07 -7.44
CA LYS A 532 -34.54 3.62 -8.52
C LYS A 532 -33.88 4.79 -9.25
N LEU A 533 -33.09 5.59 -8.58
CA LEU A 533 -32.34 6.71 -9.17
C LEU A 533 -31.14 6.23 -9.99
N PHE A 534 -30.59 5.05 -9.69
CA PHE A 534 -29.37 4.52 -10.31
C PHE A 534 -29.57 3.07 -10.81
N PRO A 535 -30.55 2.81 -11.71
CA PRO A 535 -30.90 1.46 -12.14
C PRO A 535 -29.77 0.73 -12.87
N LYS A 536 -28.82 1.47 -13.46
CA LYS A 536 -27.61 0.94 -14.11
C LYS A 536 -26.78 0.01 -13.20
N TYR A 537 -26.82 0.24 -11.88
CA TYR A 537 -26.03 -0.50 -10.90
C TYR A 537 -26.86 -1.51 -10.09
N ALA A 538 -28.11 -1.76 -10.49
CA ALA A 538 -29.02 -2.64 -9.74
C ALA A 538 -28.84 -4.12 -10.07
N VAL A 539 -28.25 -4.43 -11.21
CA VAL A 539 -28.04 -5.79 -11.70
C VAL A 539 -26.61 -5.99 -12.19
N ASP A 540 -26.11 -7.22 -12.07
CA ASP A 540 -24.83 -7.63 -12.62
C ASP A 540 -24.90 -7.84 -14.16
N GLN A 541 -23.79 -8.25 -14.76
CA GLN A 541 -23.71 -8.56 -16.21
C GLN A 541 -24.61 -9.72 -16.65
N HIS A 542 -25.16 -10.50 -15.72
CA HIS A 542 -26.10 -11.61 -15.98
C HIS A 542 -27.55 -11.22 -15.66
N GLY A 543 -27.83 -9.95 -15.33
CA GLY A 543 -29.15 -9.46 -14.97
C GLY A 543 -29.61 -9.83 -13.57
N GLN A 544 -28.70 -10.31 -12.68
CA GLN A 544 -29.05 -10.66 -11.31
C GLN A 544 -28.95 -9.43 -10.39
N PRO A 545 -29.93 -9.23 -9.47
CA PRO A 545 -29.88 -8.13 -8.53
C PRO A 545 -28.63 -8.18 -7.64
N VAL A 546 -27.94 -7.06 -7.50
CA VAL A 546 -26.74 -6.95 -6.67
C VAL A 546 -27.05 -6.32 -5.31
N LYS A 547 -26.36 -6.81 -4.29
CA LYS A 547 -26.39 -6.24 -2.92
C LYS A 547 -25.41 -5.07 -2.76
N ASN A 548 -24.44 -4.99 -3.64
CA ASN A 548 -23.43 -3.94 -3.67
C ASN A 548 -23.19 -3.52 -5.12
N PRO A 549 -23.32 -2.23 -5.47
CA PRO A 549 -23.11 -1.74 -6.84
C PRO A 549 -21.76 -2.12 -7.46
N TYR A 550 -20.71 -2.30 -6.67
CA TYR A 550 -19.42 -2.79 -7.17
C TYR A 550 -19.49 -4.22 -7.75
N ASP A 551 -20.48 -5.02 -7.35
CA ASP A 551 -20.70 -6.36 -7.93
C ASP A 551 -21.34 -6.31 -9.32
N ALA A 552 -21.87 -5.14 -9.72
CA ALA A 552 -22.39 -4.89 -11.08
C ALA A 552 -21.28 -4.53 -12.09
N LEU A 553 -20.03 -4.30 -11.63
CA LEU A 553 -18.92 -4.02 -12.52
C LEU A 553 -18.58 -5.27 -13.35
N PRO A 554 -18.50 -5.15 -14.71
CA PRO A 554 -18.26 -6.30 -15.56
C PRO A 554 -16.83 -6.83 -15.42
N ALA A 555 -16.69 -8.15 -15.43
CA ALA A 555 -15.41 -8.82 -15.61
C ALA A 555 -14.85 -8.59 -17.03
N LEU A 556 -13.55 -8.78 -17.23
CA LEU A 556 -12.95 -8.95 -18.55
C LEU A 556 -13.60 -10.18 -19.22
N THR A 557 -14.15 -10.01 -20.41
CA THR A 557 -14.74 -11.12 -21.13
C THR A 557 -13.78 -11.63 -22.20
N LEU A 558 -13.65 -12.94 -22.31
CA LEU A 558 -12.91 -13.65 -23.36
C LEU A 558 -13.41 -13.33 -24.80
N GLN A 559 -14.60 -12.73 -24.94
CA GLN A 559 -15.11 -12.27 -26.23
C GLN A 559 -14.29 -11.11 -26.82
N ASP A 560 -13.59 -10.36 -25.99
CA ASP A 560 -12.71 -9.28 -26.45
C ASP A 560 -11.35 -9.82 -26.98
N SER A 561 -11.07 -11.11 -26.84
CA SER A 561 -9.78 -11.75 -27.17
C SER A 561 -9.83 -12.77 -28.31
N LYS A 562 -10.96 -12.93 -28.99
CA LYS A 562 -11.16 -13.99 -30.00
C LYS A 562 -10.25 -13.92 -31.24
N ASP A 563 -9.59 -12.80 -31.48
CA ASP A 563 -8.81 -12.57 -32.69
C ASP A 563 -7.27 -12.63 -32.48
N HIS A 564 -6.79 -12.92 -31.26
CA HIS A 564 -5.34 -12.88 -30.96
C HIS A 564 -4.89 -14.07 -30.13
N ALA A 565 -3.75 -14.66 -30.53
CA ALA A 565 -3.09 -15.79 -29.88
C ALA A 565 -2.44 -15.42 -28.52
N LEU A 566 -3.19 -14.75 -27.63
CA LEU A 566 -2.75 -14.47 -26.28
C LEU A 566 -2.95 -15.70 -25.39
N ASP A 567 -1.95 -15.98 -24.57
CA ASP A 567 -2.06 -16.98 -23.52
C ASP A 567 -3.01 -16.45 -22.42
N LEU A 568 -4.29 -16.80 -22.55
CA LEU A 568 -5.38 -16.35 -21.69
C LEU A 568 -5.25 -16.85 -20.24
N SER A 569 -4.40 -17.86 -19.97
CA SER A 569 -4.09 -18.30 -18.60
C SER A 569 -3.38 -17.23 -17.78
N LYS A 570 -2.74 -16.26 -18.46
CA LYS A 570 -2.12 -15.09 -17.84
C LYS A 570 -3.09 -13.94 -17.60
N LEU A 571 -4.31 -14.01 -18.13
CA LEU A 571 -5.39 -13.02 -17.91
C LEU A 571 -6.22 -13.32 -16.67
N ASP A 572 -6.12 -14.51 -16.07
CA ASP A 572 -6.76 -14.82 -14.78
C ASP A 572 -6.25 -13.94 -13.62
N GLU A 573 -5.10 -13.28 -13.79
CA GLU A 573 -4.59 -12.25 -12.87
C GLU A 573 -5.21 -10.86 -13.09
N LEU A 574 -5.95 -10.65 -14.19
CA LEU A 574 -6.58 -9.38 -14.54
C LEU A 574 -8.06 -9.38 -14.19
N ASP A 575 -8.35 -9.70 -12.95
CA ASP A 575 -9.70 -9.58 -12.40
C ASP A 575 -10.27 -8.16 -12.55
N VAL A 576 -11.58 -8.07 -12.50
CA VAL A 576 -12.33 -6.82 -12.60
C VAL A 576 -11.69 -5.72 -11.76
N VAL A 577 -11.45 -4.54 -12.35
CA VAL A 577 -11.04 -3.35 -11.60
C VAL A 577 -12.14 -3.00 -10.59
N LYS A 578 -11.93 -3.32 -9.32
CA LYS A 578 -12.88 -3.10 -8.20
C LYS A 578 -12.29 -2.24 -7.09
N ASN A 579 -11.04 -1.84 -7.21
CA ASN A 579 -10.32 -1.06 -6.21
C ASN A 579 -9.17 -0.26 -6.87
N GLY A 580 -8.66 0.74 -6.16
CA GLY A 580 -7.55 1.57 -6.65
C GLY A 580 -6.29 0.77 -7.05
N PRO A 581 -5.83 -0.22 -6.25
CA PRO A 581 -4.73 -1.10 -6.66
C PRO A 581 -4.96 -1.82 -7.99
N GLY A 582 -6.17 -2.33 -8.22
CA GLY A 582 -6.57 -2.92 -9.51
C GLY A 582 -6.54 -1.89 -10.65
N ALA A 583 -6.93 -0.63 -10.40
CA ALA A 583 -6.83 0.45 -11.37
C ALA A 583 -5.37 0.77 -11.73
N MET A 584 -4.48 0.84 -10.72
CA MET A 584 -3.05 1.02 -10.94
C MET A 584 -2.46 -0.11 -11.77
N LEU A 585 -2.81 -1.36 -11.47
CA LEU A 585 -2.33 -2.54 -12.19
C LEU A 585 -2.83 -2.53 -13.65
N ALA A 586 -4.10 -2.21 -13.89
CA ALA A 586 -4.67 -2.09 -15.23
C ALA A 586 -3.95 -0.99 -16.05
N TYR A 587 -3.66 0.16 -15.46
CA TYR A 587 -2.87 1.22 -16.10
C TYR A 587 -1.45 0.72 -16.46
N GLU A 588 -0.74 0.04 -15.56
CA GLU A 588 0.58 -0.53 -15.80
C GLU A 588 0.54 -1.56 -16.97
N HIS A 589 -0.47 -2.41 -17.03
CA HIS A 589 -0.63 -3.36 -18.13
C HIS A 589 -0.92 -2.67 -19.47
N ILE A 590 -1.72 -1.60 -19.48
CA ILE A 590 -1.98 -0.79 -20.67
C ILE A 590 -0.70 -0.13 -21.17
N ARG A 591 0.13 0.37 -20.26
CA ARG A 591 1.34 1.13 -20.60
C ARG A 591 2.54 0.25 -20.94
N TYR A 592 2.80 -0.77 -20.17
CA TYR A 592 4.07 -1.49 -20.15
C TYR A 592 3.93 -3.01 -20.19
N GLY A 593 2.72 -3.54 -20.07
CA GLY A 593 2.43 -4.96 -19.98
C GLY A 593 1.84 -5.58 -21.25
N LEU A 594 1.11 -6.67 -21.07
CA LEU A 594 0.52 -7.45 -22.17
C LEU A 594 -0.44 -6.64 -23.05
N ALA A 595 -1.19 -5.70 -22.46
CA ALA A 595 -2.13 -4.85 -23.18
C ALA A 595 -1.46 -3.74 -24.01
N ALA A 596 -0.16 -3.49 -23.82
CA ALA A 596 0.55 -2.45 -24.58
C ALA A 596 0.62 -2.77 -26.09
N SER A 597 0.66 -4.06 -26.45
CA SER A 597 0.72 -4.54 -27.84
C SER A 597 -0.62 -5.04 -28.40
N ASP A 598 -1.65 -5.21 -27.55
CA ASP A 598 -2.97 -5.71 -27.95
C ASP A 598 -4.07 -4.64 -27.78
N GLN A 599 -4.54 -4.13 -28.90
CA GLN A 599 -5.56 -3.06 -28.90
C GLN A 599 -6.92 -3.49 -28.33
N ALA A 600 -7.33 -4.74 -28.47
CA ALA A 600 -8.62 -5.22 -27.96
C ALA A 600 -8.56 -5.32 -26.42
N VAL A 601 -7.51 -5.93 -25.89
CA VAL A 601 -7.26 -5.99 -24.43
C VAL A 601 -7.10 -4.60 -23.85
N ARG A 602 -6.34 -3.72 -24.50
CA ARG A 602 -6.17 -2.31 -24.10
C ARG A 602 -7.51 -1.58 -24.03
N LYS A 603 -8.36 -1.70 -25.03
CA LYS A 603 -9.70 -1.08 -25.07
C LYS A 603 -10.60 -1.62 -23.96
N SER A 604 -10.54 -2.92 -23.66
CA SER A 604 -11.31 -3.54 -22.59
C SER A 604 -10.86 -3.03 -21.20
N MET A 605 -9.55 -2.99 -20.95
CA MET A 605 -9.00 -2.45 -19.70
C MET A 605 -9.32 -0.97 -19.51
N ARG A 606 -9.22 -0.14 -20.56
CA ARG A 606 -9.64 1.27 -20.51
C ARG A 606 -11.11 1.39 -20.11
N ARG A 607 -12.00 0.57 -20.69
CA ARG A 607 -13.42 0.55 -20.30
C ARG A 607 -13.64 0.19 -18.84
N GLN A 608 -12.87 -0.74 -18.30
CA GLN A 608 -12.97 -1.10 -16.88
C GLN A 608 -12.54 0.05 -15.96
N LEU A 609 -11.41 0.71 -16.27
CA LEU A 609 -10.97 1.90 -15.56
C LEU A 609 -12.05 2.99 -15.54
N MET A 610 -12.63 3.29 -16.70
CA MET A 610 -13.70 4.29 -16.83
C MET A 610 -14.93 3.91 -15.98
N ARG A 611 -15.41 2.69 -16.06
CA ARG A 611 -16.59 2.21 -15.30
C ARG A 611 -16.37 2.17 -13.80
N TYR A 612 -15.15 1.79 -13.37
CA TYR A 612 -14.82 1.75 -11.97
C TYR A 612 -14.84 3.17 -11.36
N CYS A 613 -14.13 4.11 -11.96
CA CYS A 613 -14.06 5.49 -11.50
C CYS A 613 -15.43 6.22 -11.63
N GLU A 614 -16.23 5.91 -12.67
CA GLU A 614 -17.63 6.38 -12.78
C GLU A 614 -18.47 5.91 -11.59
N LEU A 615 -18.31 4.65 -11.16
CA LEU A 615 -19.08 4.15 -10.02
C LEU A 615 -18.63 4.81 -8.71
N ASP A 616 -17.33 5.09 -8.50
CA ASP A 616 -16.87 5.75 -7.28
C ASP A 616 -17.49 7.16 -7.14
N THR A 617 -17.58 7.93 -8.24
CA THR A 617 -18.26 9.23 -8.23
C THR A 617 -19.79 9.11 -8.13
N ALA A 618 -20.41 8.11 -8.77
CA ALA A 618 -21.84 7.82 -8.60
C ALA A 618 -22.17 7.42 -7.16
N ALA A 619 -21.29 6.66 -6.51
CA ALA A 619 -21.41 6.27 -5.11
C ALA A 619 -21.46 7.49 -4.18
N MET A 620 -20.63 8.50 -4.42
CA MET A 620 -20.69 9.75 -3.68
C MET A 620 -22.04 10.47 -3.85
N VAL A 621 -22.58 10.51 -5.08
CA VAL A 621 -23.91 11.09 -5.33
C VAL A 621 -25.01 10.29 -4.62
N MET A 622 -24.94 8.95 -4.63
CA MET A 622 -25.90 8.08 -3.94
C MET A 622 -25.92 8.34 -2.45
N VAL A 623 -24.72 8.40 -1.83
CA VAL A 623 -24.56 8.68 -0.41
C VAL A 623 -25.05 10.09 -0.06
N TRP A 624 -24.67 11.09 -0.86
CA TRP A 624 -25.09 12.47 -0.71
C TRP A 624 -26.62 12.60 -0.79
N LYS A 625 -27.28 11.98 -1.79
CA LYS A 625 -28.74 11.96 -1.91
C LYS A 625 -29.42 11.27 -0.73
N TYR A 626 -28.85 10.16 -0.26
CA TYR A 626 -29.39 9.46 0.92
C TYR A 626 -29.36 10.33 2.20
N TRP A 627 -28.33 11.17 2.38
CA TRP A 627 -28.24 12.06 3.53
C TRP A 627 -29.15 13.30 3.41
N LEU A 628 -29.58 13.66 2.20
CA LEU A 628 -30.54 14.74 1.97
C LEU A 628 -31.99 14.31 2.24
N GLY A 629 -32.30 13.02 2.18
CA GLY A 629 -33.64 12.44 2.37
C GLY A 629 -34.26 12.05 1.05
#